data_1ad56de8ed8c3585dc0d3450f5ada54b
#
_entry.id   1ad56de8ed8c3585dc0d3450f5ada54b
#
_cell.length_a   1.000
_cell.length_b   1.000
_cell.length_c   1.000
_cell.angle_alpha   90.00
_cell.angle_beta   90.00
_cell.angle_gamma   90.00
#
_symmetry.space_group_name_H-M   'P 1'
#
loop_
_entity.id
_entity.type
_entity.pdbx_description
1 polymer ?
#
loop_
_entity_poly.entity_id
_entity_poly.type
_entity_poly.pdbx_seq_one_letter_code
_entity_poly.pdbx_strand_id
1 'polypeptide(L)'
;MLSKYGYSAGPQQELDVATGKLTLEQINLIYKHLPVDISFVDENELVKFYSDTDHRIFPRSKNVIGRQVSNCHPRKSVHIVEEIVEKFRSGEQDKAEFWINKPEVFIYIVYFAVRDAEGRFRGVLEMMQDCTHIRELTGSQTLLTWAGKEEESAANATSSDNEGDEASAAQSDTPIELTP
;
A
#
# COMPACT_ATOMS: atom_id res chain seq x y z
N MET A 1 -20.67 13.09 20.83
CA MET A 1 -21.25 11.72 20.79
C MET A 1 -20.18 10.78 21.31
N LEU A 2 -20.28 10.30 22.55
CA LEU A 2 -19.32 9.38 23.15
C LEU A 2 -19.41 8.05 22.39
N SER A 3 -18.28 7.54 21.89
CA SER A 3 -18.25 6.27 21.18
C SER A 3 -18.74 5.16 22.13
N LYS A 4 -19.52 4.25 21.60
CA LYS A 4 -20.11 3.10 22.29
C LYS A 4 -19.06 2.17 22.96
N TYR A 5 -17.78 2.44 22.77
CA TYR A 5 -16.62 1.64 23.20
C TYR A 5 -15.58 2.40 24.03
N GLY A 6 -15.90 3.64 24.47
CA GLY A 6 -15.06 4.35 25.45
C GLY A 6 -13.72 4.89 24.96
N TYR A 7 -13.39 4.75 23.68
CA TYR A 7 -12.17 5.30 23.08
C TYR A 7 -12.53 6.38 22.07
N SER A 8 -12.47 7.64 22.47
CA SER A 8 -12.38 8.76 21.53
C SER A 8 -10.97 9.33 21.62
N ALA A 9 -10.08 8.85 20.74
CA ALA A 9 -8.86 9.60 20.50
C ALA A 9 -9.28 10.94 19.89
N GLY A 10 -8.90 12.05 20.52
CA GLY A 10 -9.02 13.37 19.91
C GLY A 10 -8.16 13.39 18.63
N PRO A 11 -8.47 14.23 17.63
CA PRO A 11 -7.75 14.27 16.35
C PRO A 11 -6.25 14.51 16.50
N GLN A 12 -5.81 15.10 17.60
CA GLN A 12 -4.41 15.39 17.93
C GLN A 12 -3.79 14.40 18.93
N GLN A 13 -4.56 13.42 19.40
CA GLN A 13 -4.02 12.41 20.31
C GLN A 13 -3.15 11.44 19.52
N GLU A 14 -1.88 11.29 19.93
CA GLU A 14 -0.99 10.28 19.38
C GLU A 14 -1.42 8.88 19.83
N LEU A 15 -1.40 7.96 18.88
CA LEU A 15 -1.63 6.53 19.08
C LEU A 15 -0.30 5.81 18.90
N ASP A 16 -0.01 4.87 19.78
CA ASP A 16 1.14 3.99 19.60
C ASP A 16 0.89 3.05 18.43
N VAL A 17 1.83 3.04 17.49
CA VAL A 17 1.92 2.06 16.39
C VAL A 17 3.23 1.30 16.55
N ALA A 18 3.38 0.14 15.90
CA ALA A 18 4.48 -0.79 16.13
C ALA A 18 5.89 -0.13 16.10
N THR A 19 6.09 0.91 15.31
CA THR A 19 7.40 1.54 15.10
C THR A 19 7.42 3.04 15.42
N GLY A 20 6.39 3.57 16.08
CA GLY A 20 6.33 4.99 16.38
C GLY A 20 4.97 5.44 16.90
N LYS A 21 4.67 6.71 16.71
CA LYS A 21 3.40 7.31 17.12
C LYS A 21 2.81 8.12 15.97
N LEU A 22 1.51 8.03 15.80
CA LEU A 22 0.75 8.78 14.80
C LEU A 22 -0.55 9.29 15.40
N THR A 23 -0.95 10.49 15.00
CA THR A 23 -2.32 10.94 15.25
C THR A 23 -3.29 10.26 14.25
N LEU A 24 -4.58 10.23 14.58
CA LEU A 24 -5.59 9.73 13.66
C LEU A 24 -5.63 10.53 12.35
N GLU A 25 -5.36 11.84 12.41
CA GLU A 25 -5.23 12.69 11.23
C GLU A 25 -4.08 12.23 10.35
N GLN A 26 -2.89 11.99 10.91
CA GLN A 26 -1.73 11.50 10.16
C GLN A 26 -2.00 10.14 9.53
N ILE A 27 -2.65 9.22 10.23
CA ILE A 27 -3.06 7.92 9.67
C ILE A 27 -3.96 8.11 8.43
N ASN A 28 -4.97 8.98 8.54
CA ASN A 28 -5.88 9.26 7.43
C ASN A 28 -5.16 9.94 6.24
N LEU A 29 -4.23 10.87 6.52
CA LEU A 29 -3.42 11.52 5.49
C LEU A 29 -2.50 10.51 4.78
N ILE A 30 -1.87 9.59 5.53
CA ILE A 30 -1.05 8.53 4.94
C ILE A 30 -1.89 7.70 3.96
N TYR A 31 -3.05 7.20 4.39
CA TYR A 31 -3.92 6.42 3.52
C TYR A 31 -4.39 7.20 2.28
N LYS A 32 -4.68 8.49 2.44
CA LYS A 32 -5.11 9.34 1.32
C LYS A 32 -4.01 9.52 0.27
N HIS A 33 -2.74 9.56 0.67
CA HIS A 33 -1.60 9.83 -0.22
C HIS A 33 -0.86 8.58 -0.69
N LEU A 34 -1.25 7.38 -0.25
CA LEU A 34 -0.68 6.16 -0.79
C LEU A 34 -1.01 6.04 -2.28
N PRO A 35 -0.05 5.66 -3.14
CA PRO A 35 -0.28 5.47 -4.57
C PRO A 35 -0.97 4.14 -4.88
N VAL A 36 -1.72 3.60 -3.93
CA VAL A 36 -2.44 2.33 -4.02
C VAL A 36 -3.81 2.46 -3.36
N ASP A 37 -4.77 1.75 -3.88
CA ASP A 37 -6.07 1.58 -3.23
C ASP A 37 -6.02 0.41 -2.27
N ILE A 38 -6.49 0.61 -1.04
CA ILE A 38 -6.56 -0.42 -0.01
C ILE A 38 -8.01 -0.65 0.39
N SER A 39 -8.36 -1.90 0.65
CA SER A 39 -9.62 -2.26 1.31
C SER A 39 -9.34 -3.35 2.35
N PHE A 40 -10.05 -3.32 3.47
CA PHE A 40 -9.93 -4.32 4.52
C PHE A 40 -11.31 -4.92 4.85
N VAL A 41 -11.34 -6.24 4.87
CA VAL A 41 -12.49 -7.06 5.25
C VAL A 41 -12.09 -7.84 6.50
N ASP A 42 -12.92 -7.82 7.55
CA ASP A 42 -12.62 -8.51 8.81
C ASP A 42 -12.82 -10.03 8.72
N GLU A 43 -12.54 -10.73 9.83
CA GLU A 43 -12.69 -12.17 9.96
C GLU A 43 -14.13 -12.68 9.80
N ASN A 44 -15.12 -11.79 9.90
CA ASN A 44 -16.54 -12.06 9.67
C ASN A 44 -16.99 -11.70 8.25
N GLU A 45 -16.03 -11.41 7.36
CA GLU A 45 -16.25 -11.05 5.96
C GLU A 45 -17.01 -9.71 5.78
N LEU A 46 -16.95 -8.84 6.78
CA LEU A 46 -17.54 -7.52 6.71
C LEU A 46 -16.50 -6.50 6.23
N VAL A 47 -16.87 -5.70 5.23
CA VAL A 47 -16.04 -4.57 4.80
C VAL A 47 -15.91 -3.56 5.94
N LYS A 48 -14.70 -3.33 6.41
CA LYS A 48 -14.40 -2.42 7.53
C LYS A 48 -13.79 -1.11 7.11
N PHE A 49 -13.00 -1.14 6.04
CA PHE A 49 -12.24 0.03 5.61
C PHE A 49 -11.95 -0.02 4.12
N TYR A 50 -11.87 1.13 3.49
CA TYR A 50 -11.21 1.36 2.21
C TYR A 50 -10.53 2.74 2.21
N SER A 51 -9.40 2.87 1.51
CA SER A 51 -8.76 4.17 1.31
C SER A 51 -9.60 5.03 0.35
N ASP A 52 -9.83 6.28 0.74
CA ASP A 52 -10.60 7.25 -0.06
C ASP A 52 -9.62 8.19 -0.77
N THR A 53 -8.89 7.64 -1.75
CA THR A 53 -7.92 8.39 -2.55
C THR A 53 -8.61 9.16 -3.67
N ASP A 54 -8.04 10.29 -4.08
CA ASP A 54 -8.62 11.14 -5.14
C ASP A 54 -8.53 10.47 -6.54
N HIS A 55 -7.73 9.40 -6.67
CA HIS A 55 -7.46 8.65 -7.91
C HIS A 55 -7.87 7.18 -7.83
N ARG A 56 -8.84 6.87 -7.00
CA ARG A 56 -9.27 5.49 -6.79
C ARG A 56 -9.68 4.82 -8.10
N ILE A 57 -9.12 3.62 -8.35
CA ILE A 57 -9.33 2.85 -9.59
C ILE A 57 -10.79 2.42 -9.73
N PHE A 58 -11.37 1.86 -8.67
CA PHE A 58 -12.79 1.48 -8.64
C PHE A 58 -13.52 2.33 -7.59
N PRO A 59 -14.43 3.21 -8.01
CA PRO A 59 -15.20 4.03 -7.07
C PRO A 59 -15.94 3.17 -6.05
N ARG A 60 -15.92 3.60 -4.80
CA ARG A 60 -16.67 2.97 -3.72
C ARG A 60 -17.50 4.02 -2.98
N SER A 61 -18.66 3.65 -2.47
CA SER A 61 -19.45 4.51 -1.61
C SER A 61 -19.34 4.05 -0.15
N LYS A 62 -19.55 4.95 0.78
CA LYS A 62 -19.55 4.64 2.23
C LYS A 62 -20.56 3.57 2.61
N ASN A 63 -21.57 3.32 1.76
CA ASN A 63 -22.60 2.30 1.98
C ASN A 63 -22.07 0.86 1.93
N VAL A 64 -20.82 0.62 1.48
CA VAL A 64 -20.22 -0.72 1.52
C VAL A 64 -19.73 -1.09 2.92
N ILE A 65 -19.47 -0.11 3.79
CA ILE A 65 -18.98 -0.37 5.15
C ILE A 65 -20.02 -1.15 5.95
N GLY A 66 -19.58 -2.27 6.53
CA GLY A 66 -20.42 -3.20 7.29
C GLY A 66 -21.18 -4.23 6.42
N ARG A 67 -21.03 -4.18 5.08
CA ARG A 67 -21.62 -5.20 4.20
C ARG A 67 -20.77 -6.46 4.15
N GLN A 68 -21.42 -7.60 3.92
CA GLN A 68 -20.74 -8.84 3.54
C GLN A 68 -20.01 -8.63 2.21
N VAL A 69 -18.77 -9.05 2.13
CA VAL A 69 -17.92 -8.89 0.95
C VAL A 69 -18.51 -9.57 -0.29
N SER A 70 -19.17 -10.71 -0.13
CA SER A 70 -19.89 -11.41 -1.19
C SER A 70 -20.96 -10.53 -1.87
N ASN A 71 -21.60 -9.64 -1.11
CA ASN A 71 -22.61 -8.71 -1.63
C ASN A 71 -22.00 -7.48 -2.35
N CYS A 72 -20.68 -7.36 -2.36
CA CYS A 72 -19.96 -6.29 -3.05
C CYS A 72 -19.44 -6.72 -4.42
N HIS A 73 -19.63 -7.98 -4.80
CA HIS A 73 -19.12 -8.55 -6.04
C HIS A 73 -20.26 -9.02 -6.97
N PRO A 74 -20.05 -8.99 -8.29
CA PRO A 74 -20.98 -9.58 -9.23
C PRO A 74 -21.19 -11.08 -8.95
N ARG A 75 -22.40 -11.59 -9.12
CA ARG A 75 -22.74 -13.01 -8.86
C ARG A 75 -21.78 -14.02 -9.50
N LYS A 76 -21.26 -13.69 -10.68
CA LYS A 76 -20.33 -14.56 -11.43
C LYS A 76 -18.96 -14.72 -10.78
N SER A 77 -18.58 -13.84 -9.86
CA SER A 77 -17.26 -13.84 -9.19
C SER A 77 -17.34 -14.09 -7.68
N VAL A 78 -18.53 -14.17 -7.09
CA VAL A 78 -18.71 -14.40 -5.65
C VAL A 78 -18.01 -15.67 -5.20
N HIS A 79 -18.15 -16.78 -5.93
CA HIS A 79 -17.52 -18.06 -5.58
C HIS A 79 -15.99 -17.98 -5.51
N ILE A 80 -15.35 -17.13 -6.34
CA ILE A 80 -13.89 -16.91 -6.30
C ILE A 80 -13.51 -16.16 -5.02
N VAL A 81 -14.31 -15.17 -4.65
CA VAL A 81 -14.09 -14.40 -3.40
C VAL A 81 -14.23 -15.31 -2.18
N GLU A 82 -15.26 -16.14 -2.14
CA GLU A 82 -15.51 -17.11 -1.08
C GLU A 82 -14.36 -18.13 -0.99
N GLU A 83 -13.88 -18.65 -2.13
CA GLU A 83 -12.73 -19.56 -2.18
C GLU A 83 -11.46 -18.92 -1.62
N ILE A 84 -11.15 -17.67 -2.00
CA ILE A 84 -9.98 -16.94 -1.49
C ILE A 84 -10.07 -16.77 0.03
N VAL A 85 -11.22 -16.33 0.54
CA VAL A 85 -11.42 -16.14 1.98
C VAL A 85 -11.27 -17.46 2.74
N GLU A 86 -11.82 -18.56 2.22
CA GLU A 86 -11.74 -19.86 2.88
C GLU A 86 -10.31 -20.40 2.90
N LYS A 87 -9.55 -20.29 1.80
CA LYS A 87 -8.14 -20.68 1.75
C LYS A 87 -7.28 -19.85 2.69
N PHE A 88 -7.58 -18.56 2.84
CA PHE A 88 -6.90 -17.70 3.80
C PHE A 88 -7.27 -18.05 5.24
N ARG A 89 -8.54 -18.34 5.50
CA ARG A 89 -9.04 -18.74 6.82
C ARG A 89 -8.44 -20.06 7.28
N SER A 90 -8.38 -21.03 6.39
CA SER A 90 -7.80 -22.37 6.69
C SER A 90 -6.28 -22.36 6.81
N GLY A 91 -5.60 -21.31 6.29
CA GLY A 91 -4.13 -21.25 6.25
C GLY A 91 -3.53 -22.01 5.06
N GLU A 92 -4.35 -22.44 4.09
CA GLU A 92 -3.86 -23.06 2.87
C GLU A 92 -3.11 -22.07 1.99
N GLN A 93 -3.53 -20.80 1.98
CA GLN A 93 -2.91 -19.71 1.25
C GLN A 93 -2.86 -18.45 2.12
N ASP A 94 -1.86 -17.59 1.87
CA ASP A 94 -1.73 -16.28 2.50
C ASP A 94 -1.80 -15.13 1.48
N LYS A 95 -1.74 -15.45 0.19
CA LYS A 95 -1.74 -14.49 -0.92
C LYS A 95 -2.55 -15.01 -2.09
N ALA A 96 -3.29 -14.12 -2.74
CA ALA A 96 -3.90 -14.33 -4.04
C ALA A 96 -3.69 -13.07 -4.88
N GLU A 97 -3.31 -13.22 -6.16
CA GLU A 97 -3.08 -12.07 -7.02
C GLU A 97 -3.61 -12.28 -8.43
N PHE A 98 -4.01 -11.20 -9.05
CA PHE A 98 -4.36 -11.16 -10.46
C PHE A 98 -4.18 -9.75 -11.02
N TRP A 99 -4.32 -9.61 -12.32
CA TRP A 99 -4.17 -8.32 -12.98
C TRP A 99 -5.15 -8.17 -14.13
N ILE A 100 -5.49 -6.92 -14.41
CA ILE A 100 -6.31 -6.52 -15.54
C ILE A 100 -5.40 -5.83 -16.54
N ASN A 101 -5.27 -6.39 -17.74
CA ASN A 101 -4.47 -5.82 -18.81
C ASN A 101 -5.41 -5.36 -19.94
N LYS A 102 -5.55 -4.05 -20.08
CA LYS A 102 -6.29 -3.38 -21.17
C LYS A 102 -5.34 -2.47 -21.95
N PRO A 103 -5.71 -2.01 -23.17
CA PRO A 103 -4.81 -1.21 -24.01
C PRO A 103 -4.22 0.01 -23.32
N GLU A 104 -4.94 0.67 -22.43
CA GLU A 104 -4.53 1.94 -21.81
C GLU A 104 -4.31 1.83 -20.30
N VAL A 105 -4.52 0.63 -19.70
CA VAL A 105 -4.41 0.48 -18.25
C VAL A 105 -3.99 -0.92 -17.85
N PHE A 106 -3.01 -1.00 -16.95
CA PHE A 106 -2.59 -2.23 -16.29
C PHE A 106 -2.82 -2.11 -14.79
N ILE A 107 -3.80 -2.83 -14.28
CA ILE A 107 -4.15 -2.83 -12.87
C ILE A 107 -3.66 -4.12 -12.23
N TYR A 108 -2.81 -4.00 -11.22
CA TYR A 108 -2.39 -5.10 -10.36
C TYR A 108 -3.26 -5.14 -9.13
N ILE A 109 -3.75 -6.32 -8.77
CA ILE A 109 -4.63 -6.55 -7.63
C ILE A 109 -4.06 -7.71 -6.83
N VAL A 110 -3.94 -7.54 -5.52
CA VAL A 110 -3.45 -8.56 -4.62
C VAL A 110 -4.23 -8.58 -3.32
N TYR A 111 -4.51 -9.78 -2.84
CA TYR A 111 -5.13 -10.05 -1.55
C TYR A 111 -4.12 -10.72 -0.64
N PHE A 112 -4.13 -10.32 0.63
CA PHE A 112 -3.32 -10.91 1.69
C PHE A 112 -4.21 -11.36 2.84
N ALA A 113 -3.90 -12.54 3.39
CA ALA A 113 -4.45 -12.94 4.68
C ALA A 113 -3.83 -12.09 5.78
N VAL A 114 -4.65 -11.38 6.53
CA VAL A 114 -4.21 -10.66 7.72
C VAL A 114 -4.28 -11.58 8.92
N ARG A 115 -3.16 -11.75 9.62
CA ARG A 115 -3.07 -12.58 10.82
C ARG A 115 -2.54 -11.78 12.00
N ASP A 116 -2.98 -12.14 13.20
CA ASP A 116 -2.42 -11.58 14.44
C ASP A 116 -1.11 -12.27 14.83
N ALA A 117 -0.54 -11.87 15.95
CA ALA A 117 0.74 -12.39 16.46
C ALA A 117 0.68 -13.90 16.77
N GLU A 118 -0.50 -14.45 17.02
CA GLU A 118 -0.73 -15.87 17.27
C GLU A 118 -1.06 -16.65 15.97
N GLY A 119 -0.99 -15.99 14.80
CA GLY A 119 -1.25 -16.59 13.50
C GLY A 119 -2.74 -16.76 13.16
N ARG A 120 -3.65 -16.25 13.98
CA ARG A 120 -5.09 -16.36 13.75
C ARG A 120 -5.52 -15.43 12.64
N PHE A 121 -6.36 -15.93 11.74
CA PHE A 121 -6.95 -15.15 10.67
C PHE A 121 -7.81 -13.98 11.22
N ARG A 122 -7.50 -12.77 10.78
CA ARG A 122 -8.15 -11.52 11.20
C ARG A 122 -8.84 -10.78 10.06
N GLY A 123 -8.72 -11.32 8.86
CA GLY A 123 -9.37 -10.73 7.70
C GLY A 123 -8.52 -10.76 6.45
N VAL A 124 -8.97 -10.02 5.44
CA VAL A 124 -8.32 -9.90 4.14
C VAL A 124 -7.99 -8.43 3.85
N LEU A 125 -6.75 -8.17 3.48
CA LEU A 125 -6.31 -6.90 2.93
C LEU A 125 -6.27 -7.00 1.41
N GLU A 126 -7.03 -6.17 0.71
CA GLU A 126 -6.93 -5.96 -0.72
C GLU A 126 -6.03 -4.74 -0.99
N MET A 127 -5.13 -4.87 -1.94
CA MET A 127 -4.37 -3.75 -2.51
C MET A 127 -4.55 -3.74 -4.03
N MET A 128 -4.79 -2.57 -4.59
CA MET A 128 -4.85 -2.35 -6.04
C MET A 128 -3.94 -1.19 -6.44
N GLN A 129 -3.26 -1.36 -7.56
CA GLN A 129 -2.37 -0.33 -8.11
C GLN A 129 -2.51 -0.26 -9.63
N ASP A 130 -2.60 0.96 -10.16
CA ASP A 130 -2.37 1.20 -11.58
C ASP A 130 -0.86 1.16 -11.85
N CYS A 131 -0.43 0.11 -12.50
CA CYS A 131 0.97 -0.12 -12.85
C CYS A 131 1.28 0.26 -14.30
N THR A 132 0.41 0.96 -15.00
CA THR A 132 0.60 1.36 -16.41
C THR A 132 1.93 2.07 -16.60
N HIS A 133 2.14 3.15 -15.86
CA HIS A 133 3.39 3.92 -15.93
C HIS A 133 4.60 3.09 -15.44
N ILE A 134 4.46 2.35 -14.35
CA ILE A 134 5.56 1.55 -13.77
C ILE A 134 6.11 0.53 -14.78
N ARG A 135 5.24 -0.07 -15.59
CA ARG A 135 5.64 -1.04 -16.63
C ARG A 135 6.45 -0.43 -17.78
N GLU A 136 6.39 0.88 -17.97
CA GLU A 136 7.11 1.60 -19.01
C GLU A 136 8.48 2.10 -18.55
N LEU A 137 8.73 2.10 -17.23
CA LEU A 137 10.00 2.54 -16.67
C LEU A 137 11.14 1.60 -17.07
N THR A 138 12.26 2.20 -17.47
CA THR A 138 13.51 1.49 -17.84
C THR A 138 14.71 2.19 -17.22
N GLY A 139 15.77 1.45 -16.99
CA GLY A 139 17.00 2.01 -16.39
C GLY A 139 16.80 2.43 -14.93
N SER A 140 17.49 3.47 -14.51
CA SER A 140 17.46 3.99 -13.14
C SER A 140 17.17 5.49 -13.16
N GLN A 141 16.29 5.94 -12.28
CA GLN A 141 16.04 7.35 -12.03
C GLN A 141 16.91 7.81 -10.85
N THR A 142 17.75 8.81 -11.09
CA THR A 142 18.57 9.39 -10.03
C THR A 142 17.70 10.27 -9.11
N LEU A 143 17.91 10.17 -7.79
CA LEU A 143 17.30 11.07 -6.84
C LEU A 143 17.69 12.53 -7.16
N LEU A 144 16.79 13.48 -6.84
CA LEU A 144 16.91 14.91 -7.09
C LEU A 144 16.82 15.36 -8.55
N THR A 145 16.55 14.46 -9.49
CA THR A 145 16.13 14.85 -10.84
C THR A 145 14.62 15.08 -10.87
N TRP A 146 14.23 16.31 -11.22
CA TRP A 146 12.82 16.68 -11.37
C TRP A 146 12.45 16.70 -12.85
N ALA A 147 11.28 16.22 -13.20
CA ALA A 147 10.79 16.31 -14.58
C ALA A 147 10.88 17.76 -15.11
N GLY A 148 11.56 17.96 -16.23
CA GLY A 148 11.78 19.27 -16.85
C GLY A 148 13.07 20.00 -16.47
N LYS A 149 13.99 19.40 -15.67
CA LYS A 149 15.30 19.96 -15.32
C LYS A 149 16.49 19.16 -15.85
N GLU A 150 16.31 18.40 -16.92
CA GLU A 150 17.38 17.54 -17.46
C GLU A 150 18.55 18.30 -18.11
N GLU A 151 18.40 19.59 -18.46
CA GLU A 151 19.43 20.34 -19.19
C GLU A 151 20.46 21.05 -18.31
N GLU A 152 20.20 21.31 -17.02
CA GLU A 152 21.14 22.05 -16.16
C GLU A 152 22.20 21.16 -15.46
N SER A 153 21.94 19.85 -15.29
CA SER A 153 22.89 18.98 -14.57
C SER A 153 24.04 18.47 -15.43
N ALA A 154 23.85 18.40 -16.75
CA ALA A 154 24.89 17.97 -17.70
C ALA A 154 25.96 19.06 -17.95
N ALA A 155 25.62 20.34 -17.78
CA ALA A 155 26.52 21.44 -17.97
C ALA A 155 27.48 21.70 -16.79
N ASN A 156 27.14 21.19 -15.59
CA ASN A 156 27.93 21.39 -14.37
C ASN A 156 28.87 20.23 -14.03
N ALA A 157 28.82 19.13 -14.78
CA ALA A 157 29.66 17.95 -14.56
C ALA A 157 31.04 18.03 -15.29
N THR A 158 31.28 19.07 -16.10
CA THR A 158 32.52 19.20 -16.88
C THR A 158 33.51 20.26 -16.35
N SER A 159 33.30 20.82 -15.15
CA SER A 159 34.20 21.87 -14.63
C SER A 159 34.55 21.72 -13.15
N SER A 160 34.93 20.52 -12.69
CA SER A 160 35.68 20.44 -11.41
C SER A 160 36.43 19.10 -11.32
N ASP A 161 37.46 18.94 -12.17
CA ASP A 161 38.63 18.16 -11.79
C ASP A 161 39.66 19.14 -11.30
N ASN A 162 39.81 19.33 -10.01
CA ASN A 162 41.11 19.33 -9.31
C ASN A 162 40.98 19.60 -7.82
N GLU A 163 41.91 18.96 -7.12
CA GLU A 163 42.32 19.14 -5.73
C GLU A 163 41.55 18.41 -4.63
N GLY A 164 42.13 17.46 -4.17
CA GLY A 164 42.51 16.69 -3.07
C GLY A 164 42.20 17.25 -1.69
N ASP A 165 41.68 16.45 -0.79
CA ASP A 165 42.37 16.17 0.47
C ASP A 165 41.70 15.00 1.22
N GLU A 166 42.56 14.24 1.89
CA GLU A 166 42.25 13.08 2.72
C GLU A 166 41.51 13.49 4.00
N ALA A 167 40.63 12.71 4.50
CA ALA A 167 40.68 12.07 5.81
C ALA A 167 39.34 11.60 6.37
N SER A 168 39.33 10.32 6.75
CA SER A 168 38.83 9.77 7.99
C SER A 168 37.37 9.31 8.10
N ALA A 169 37.31 7.99 8.22
CA ALA A 169 36.58 7.16 9.20
C ALA A 169 35.09 6.86 8.98
N ALA A 170 34.89 5.65 8.49
CA ALA A 170 34.18 4.55 9.14
C ALA A 170 32.78 4.80 9.68
N GLN A 171 31.80 4.18 9.02
CA GLN A 171 30.97 3.19 9.70
C GLN A 171 30.20 2.34 8.66
N SER A 172 30.26 1.05 8.86
CA SER A 172 29.70 -0.04 8.13
C SER A 172 28.18 -0.02 8.08
N ASP A 173 27.59 -0.01 6.89
CA ASP A 173 26.24 -0.53 6.69
C ASP A 173 26.28 -1.67 5.69
N THR A 174 25.93 -2.82 6.17
CA THR A 174 25.84 -4.08 5.45
C THR A 174 24.72 -4.00 4.41
N PRO A 175 24.93 -4.42 3.16
CA PRO A 175 23.86 -4.51 2.18
C PRO A 175 22.90 -5.64 2.55
N ILE A 176 21.60 -5.38 2.50
CA ILE A 176 20.58 -6.43 2.53
C ILE A 176 20.64 -7.19 1.20
N GLU A 177 21.18 -8.40 1.23
CA GLU A 177 21.06 -9.36 0.15
C GLU A 177 19.61 -9.84 0.05
N LEU A 178 18.95 -9.47 -1.05
CA LEU A 178 17.76 -10.14 -1.53
C LEU A 178 18.20 -11.34 -2.39
N THR A 179 18.16 -12.51 -1.83
CA THR A 179 18.25 -13.77 -2.58
C THR A 179 16.86 -14.32 -2.89
N PRO A 180 16.66 -15.01 -4.02
CA PRO A 180 15.39 -15.33 -4.67
C PRO A 180 14.52 -16.31 -3.90
#